data_751dcd0604b175bd0cff12a16d0ad657
#
_entry.id   751dcd0604b175bd0cff12a16d0ad657
#
_cell.length_a   1.000
_cell.length_b   1.000
_cell.length_c   1.000
_cell.angle_alpha   90.00
_cell.angle_beta   90.00
_cell.angle_gamma   90.00
#
_symmetry.space_group_name_H-M   'P 1'
#
loop_
_entity.id
_entity.type
_entity.pdbx_description
1 polymer ?
#
loop_
_entity_poly.entity_id
_entity_poly.type
_entity_poly.pdbx_seq_one_letter_code
_entity_poly.pdbx_strand_id
1 'polypeptide(L)'
;MQYAPSDLKPRERYKVLTAFVLPRPIAWVTTMGPTGVVNAAPFSFFNVFCEDPPLCMFAANLRPDGRVKDTVINIRRTAEFVVNMTDEALAHAMHESSGDFPPDIGEPDYLNLKLAPSTKIAVPRLADAPFSMECRTWKEIDVNGDRLLVMGEGIHFHIRDDLWDHAAMRVHMERYHPIGRMFADRYCRTDDRVVFPPAEGAVTR
;
A
#
# COMPACT_ATOMS: atom_id res chain seq x y z
N MET A 1 -32.00 -2.46 -7.64
CA MET A 1 -31.84 -2.85 -6.21
C MET A 1 -31.18 -1.67 -5.50
N GLN A 2 -31.64 -1.31 -4.31
CA GLN A 2 -31.14 -0.15 -3.53
C GLN A 2 -31.02 -0.57 -2.07
N TYR A 3 -30.00 -0.04 -1.41
CA TYR A 3 -29.80 -0.22 0.03
C TYR A 3 -29.40 1.13 0.65
N ALA A 4 -30.03 1.52 1.76
CA ALA A 4 -29.43 2.53 2.61
C ALA A 4 -28.28 1.88 3.42
N PRO A 5 -27.14 2.55 3.60
CA PRO A 5 -26.06 1.98 4.41
C PRO A 5 -26.46 1.61 5.84
N SER A 6 -27.45 2.31 6.40
CA SER A 6 -28.05 2.02 7.71
C SER A 6 -28.74 0.64 7.78
N ASP A 7 -29.22 0.14 6.65
CA ASP A 7 -29.95 -1.13 6.57
C ASP A 7 -29.00 -2.36 6.54
N LEU A 8 -27.72 -2.09 6.35
CA LEU A 8 -26.68 -3.10 6.22
C LEU A 8 -25.85 -3.20 7.51
N LYS A 9 -25.48 -4.42 7.88
CA LYS A 9 -24.49 -4.65 8.94
C LYS A 9 -23.08 -4.20 8.48
N PRO A 10 -22.14 -3.89 9.38
CA PRO A 10 -20.79 -3.45 9.02
C PRO A 10 -20.09 -4.36 8.00
N ARG A 11 -20.20 -5.69 8.17
CA ARG A 11 -19.62 -6.68 7.24
C ARG A 11 -20.28 -6.67 5.85
N GLU A 12 -21.56 -6.35 5.77
CA GLU A 12 -22.29 -6.25 4.50
C GLU A 12 -21.90 -4.97 3.76
N ARG A 13 -21.81 -3.84 4.47
CA ARG A 13 -21.24 -2.59 3.93
C ARG A 13 -19.82 -2.80 3.39
N TYR A 14 -18.97 -3.49 4.15
CA TYR A 14 -17.62 -3.83 3.69
C TYR A 14 -17.65 -4.63 2.39
N LYS A 15 -18.51 -5.67 2.28
CA LYS A 15 -18.65 -6.47 1.05
C LYS A 15 -19.09 -5.63 -0.14
N VAL A 16 -20.09 -4.76 0.03
CA VAL A 16 -20.56 -3.86 -1.05
C VAL A 16 -19.42 -2.95 -1.50
N LEU A 17 -18.76 -2.25 -0.58
CA LEU A 17 -17.69 -1.33 -0.91
C LEU A 17 -16.53 -2.03 -1.62
N THR A 18 -16.10 -3.20 -1.13
CA THR A 18 -14.97 -3.92 -1.72
C THR A 18 -15.32 -4.66 -3.00
N ALA A 19 -16.61 -4.86 -3.31
CA ALA A 19 -17.06 -5.46 -4.55
C ALA A 19 -17.16 -4.47 -5.71
N PHE A 20 -17.34 -3.17 -5.42
CA PHE A 20 -17.55 -2.16 -6.46
C PHE A 20 -16.43 -1.13 -6.58
N VAL A 21 -15.70 -0.85 -5.49
CA VAL A 21 -14.53 0.04 -5.54
C VAL A 21 -13.32 -0.78 -5.96
N LEU A 22 -13.11 -0.89 -7.27
CA LEU A 22 -12.14 -1.79 -7.91
C LEU A 22 -11.49 -1.16 -9.15
N PRO A 23 -10.28 -1.58 -9.54
CA PRO A 23 -9.30 -2.27 -8.69
C PRO A 23 -8.72 -1.32 -7.65
N ARG A 24 -8.35 -1.83 -6.48
CA ARG A 24 -7.69 -0.99 -5.47
C ARG A 24 -6.17 -1.16 -5.55
N PRO A 25 -5.40 -0.07 -5.52
CA PRO A 25 -3.95 -0.16 -5.36
C PRO A 25 -3.60 -0.75 -4.00
N ILE A 26 -2.40 -1.32 -3.88
CA ILE A 26 -1.95 -2.01 -2.68
C ILE A 26 -0.69 -1.32 -2.17
N ALA A 27 -0.75 -0.79 -0.95
CA ALA A 27 0.44 -0.39 -0.21
C ALA A 27 0.99 -1.60 0.53
N TRP A 28 2.14 -2.11 0.14
CA TRP A 28 2.87 -3.10 0.93
C TRP A 28 3.81 -2.35 1.87
N VAL A 29 3.37 -2.18 3.12
CA VAL A 29 4.00 -1.28 4.07
C VAL A 29 5.04 -2.02 4.89
N THR A 30 6.32 -1.59 4.82
CA THR A 30 7.35 -2.05 5.74
C THR A 30 7.47 -1.08 6.92
N THR A 31 7.65 -1.65 8.10
CA THR A 31 7.90 -0.96 9.37
C THR A 31 8.92 -1.75 10.17
N MET A 32 9.52 -1.15 11.20
CA MET A 32 10.52 -1.81 12.01
C MET A 32 10.10 -1.84 13.48
N GLY A 33 10.10 -3.02 14.08
CA GLY A 33 9.84 -3.25 15.49
C GLY A 33 10.99 -2.79 16.40
N PRO A 34 10.77 -2.80 17.72
CA PRO A 34 11.77 -2.35 18.70
C PRO A 34 13.03 -3.20 18.72
N THR A 35 12.95 -4.45 18.32
CA THR A 35 14.08 -5.40 18.24
C THR A 35 14.79 -5.40 16.89
N GLY A 36 14.39 -4.53 15.95
CA GLY A 36 14.90 -4.50 14.58
C GLY A 36 14.18 -5.45 13.62
N VAL A 37 13.21 -6.22 14.09
CA VAL A 37 12.38 -7.08 13.22
C VAL A 37 11.58 -6.21 12.26
N VAL A 38 11.67 -6.51 10.97
CA VAL A 38 10.94 -5.78 9.92
C VAL A 38 9.62 -6.46 9.64
N ASN A 39 8.54 -5.72 9.77
CA ASN A 39 7.20 -6.15 9.40
C ASN A 39 6.86 -5.66 7.99
N ALA A 40 6.20 -6.47 7.19
CA ALA A 40 5.70 -6.12 5.85
C ALA A 40 4.25 -6.56 5.67
N ALA A 41 3.32 -5.62 5.71
CA ALA A 41 1.89 -5.90 5.63
C ALA A 41 1.20 -5.15 4.48
N PRO A 42 0.29 -5.80 3.70
CA PRO A 42 -0.41 -5.17 2.59
C PRO A 42 -1.72 -4.50 3.03
N PHE A 43 -1.96 -3.30 2.49
CA PHE A 43 -3.18 -2.51 2.71
C PHE A 43 -3.77 -2.08 1.36
N SER A 44 -5.03 -2.43 1.09
CA SER A 44 -5.71 -2.10 -0.16
C SER A 44 -6.76 -0.98 -0.04
N PHE A 45 -7.02 -0.48 1.15
CA PHE A 45 -7.67 0.82 1.32
C PHE A 45 -6.57 1.87 1.36
N PHE A 46 -6.02 2.18 0.19
CA PHE A 46 -4.82 2.99 -0.01
C PHE A 46 -4.95 3.84 -1.26
N ASN A 47 -4.41 5.05 -1.21
CA ASN A 47 -4.14 5.87 -2.39
C ASN A 47 -3.16 7.01 -2.07
N VAL A 48 -2.75 7.76 -3.13
CA VAL A 48 -2.07 9.06 -3.03
C VAL A 48 -3.10 10.19 -3.13
N PHE A 49 -2.89 11.28 -2.39
CA PHE A 49 -3.91 12.33 -2.21
C PHE A 49 -3.41 13.75 -2.45
N CYS A 50 -2.09 13.95 -2.51
CA CYS A 50 -1.48 15.27 -2.77
C CYS A 50 -0.09 15.07 -3.35
N GLU A 51 0.33 15.95 -4.23
CA GLU A 51 1.68 15.98 -4.82
C GLU A 51 2.61 16.98 -4.13
N ASP A 52 2.06 18.00 -3.46
CA ASP A 52 2.84 19.01 -2.72
C ASP A 52 2.13 19.40 -1.40
N PRO A 53 2.58 18.86 -0.27
CA PRO A 53 3.54 17.77 -0.12
C PRO A 53 3.01 16.44 -0.66
N PRO A 54 3.89 15.50 -1.06
CA PRO A 54 3.45 14.21 -1.59
C PRO A 54 2.87 13.35 -0.47
N LEU A 55 1.53 13.26 -0.41
CA LEU A 55 0.81 12.55 0.64
C LEU A 55 0.19 11.24 0.14
N CYS A 56 0.40 10.19 0.90
CA CYS A 56 -0.35 8.95 0.77
C CYS A 56 -1.17 8.66 2.03
N MET A 57 -2.17 7.79 1.91
CA MET A 57 -2.96 7.32 3.05
C MET A 57 -3.37 5.87 2.86
N PHE A 58 -3.27 5.09 3.93
CA PHE A 58 -3.86 3.76 4.00
C PHE A 58 -4.68 3.58 5.26
N ALA A 59 -5.65 2.65 5.20
CA ALA A 59 -6.48 2.30 6.34
C ALA A 59 -6.05 0.96 6.93
N ALA A 60 -5.76 0.94 8.23
CA ALA A 60 -5.48 -0.25 9.01
C ALA A 60 -6.67 -0.58 9.93
N ASN A 61 -7.15 -1.81 9.89
CA ASN A 61 -8.13 -2.32 10.85
C ASN A 61 -7.41 -2.84 12.10
N LEU A 62 -8.12 -2.92 13.20
CA LEU A 62 -7.69 -3.76 14.30
C LEU A 62 -7.62 -5.23 13.87
N ARG A 63 -6.86 -6.03 14.61
CA ARG A 63 -6.86 -7.50 14.50
C ARG A 63 -8.22 -8.04 14.97
N PRO A 64 -8.59 -9.29 14.62
CA PRO A 64 -9.86 -9.89 15.06
C PRO A 64 -10.04 -9.94 16.57
N ASP A 65 -8.96 -9.94 17.32
CA ASP A 65 -8.95 -9.91 18.78
C ASP A 65 -9.00 -8.50 19.39
N GLY A 66 -9.17 -7.47 18.56
CA GLY A 66 -9.24 -6.06 18.96
C GLY A 66 -7.89 -5.37 19.16
N ARG A 67 -6.76 -6.07 18.97
CA ARG A 67 -5.42 -5.46 19.08
C ARG A 67 -5.08 -4.63 17.85
N VAL A 68 -4.31 -3.58 18.06
CA VAL A 68 -3.71 -2.78 16.99
C VAL A 68 -2.69 -3.63 16.22
N LYS A 69 -2.65 -3.49 14.89
CA LYS A 69 -1.66 -4.17 14.04
C LYS A 69 -0.24 -3.69 14.33
N ASP A 70 0.74 -4.59 14.22
CA ASP A 70 2.15 -4.27 14.45
C ASP A 70 2.65 -3.13 13.55
N THR A 71 2.19 -3.07 12.31
CA THR A 71 2.44 -1.93 11.41
C THR A 71 2.14 -0.58 12.07
N VAL A 72 0.96 -0.44 12.69
CA VAL A 72 0.56 0.82 13.34
C VAL A 72 1.34 1.06 14.63
N ILE A 73 1.58 0.00 15.41
CA ILE A 73 2.40 0.09 16.63
C ILE A 73 3.81 0.60 16.30
N ASN A 74 4.42 0.04 15.25
CA ASN A 74 5.75 0.42 14.80
C ASN A 74 5.78 1.86 14.28
N ILE A 75 4.79 2.26 13.48
CA ILE A 75 4.66 3.64 12.97
C ILE A 75 4.52 4.63 14.12
N ARG A 76 3.70 4.35 15.13
CA ARG A 76 3.56 5.23 16.30
C ARG A 76 4.86 5.38 17.07
N ARG A 77 5.70 4.34 17.09
CA ARG A 77 6.99 4.37 17.77
C ARG A 77 8.06 5.15 17.00
N THR A 78 8.11 5.02 15.68
CA THR A 78 9.19 5.55 14.84
C THR A 78 8.81 6.79 14.06
N ALA A 79 7.53 7.01 13.82
CA ALA A 79 6.97 7.95 12.85
C ALA A 79 7.45 7.69 11.41
N GLU A 80 7.97 6.49 11.11
CA GLU A 80 8.58 6.13 9.83
C GLU A 80 7.98 4.84 9.28
N PHE A 81 7.83 4.77 7.96
CA PHE A 81 7.45 3.57 7.23
C PHE A 81 7.82 3.70 5.75
N VAL A 82 7.83 2.57 5.02
CA VAL A 82 7.97 2.60 3.57
C VAL A 82 6.73 1.99 2.93
N VAL A 83 6.18 2.66 1.93
CA VAL A 83 5.17 2.10 1.03
C VAL A 83 5.91 1.49 -0.15
N ASN A 84 5.83 0.17 -0.31
CA ASN A 84 6.36 -0.54 -1.46
C ASN A 84 5.19 -0.91 -2.38
N MET A 85 5.27 -0.58 -3.66
CA MET A 85 4.29 -1.03 -4.64
C MET A 85 4.62 -2.46 -5.06
N THR A 86 3.61 -3.18 -5.52
CA THR A 86 3.73 -4.59 -5.88
C THR A 86 3.39 -4.79 -7.36
N ASP A 87 4.22 -5.54 -8.05
CA ASP A 87 3.96 -6.06 -9.38
C ASP A 87 3.58 -7.55 -9.34
N GLU A 88 3.36 -8.14 -10.51
CA GLU A 88 2.97 -9.55 -10.63
C GLU A 88 4.04 -10.50 -10.05
N ALA A 89 5.32 -10.17 -10.17
CA ALA A 89 6.42 -11.01 -9.68
C ALA A 89 6.40 -11.17 -8.15
N LEU A 90 5.96 -10.12 -7.45
CA LEU A 90 5.90 -10.08 -5.98
C LEU A 90 4.49 -10.40 -5.42
N ALA A 91 3.50 -10.62 -6.29
CA ALA A 91 2.09 -10.75 -5.89
C ALA A 91 1.84 -11.86 -4.88
N HIS A 92 2.47 -13.03 -5.07
CA HIS A 92 2.29 -14.18 -4.17
C HIS A 92 2.87 -13.88 -2.78
N ALA A 93 4.09 -13.41 -2.70
CA ALA A 93 4.73 -13.09 -1.43
C ALA A 93 3.99 -11.97 -0.68
N MET A 94 3.52 -10.95 -1.41
CA MET A 94 2.67 -9.91 -0.83
C MET A 94 1.37 -10.47 -0.28
N HIS A 95 0.73 -11.42 -0.98
CA HIS A 95 -0.47 -12.08 -0.48
C HIS A 95 -0.20 -12.88 0.80
N GLU A 96 0.84 -13.70 0.80
CA GLU A 96 1.25 -14.50 1.96
C GLU A 96 1.58 -13.62 3.19
N SER A 97 2.19 -12.45 2.99
CA SER A 97 2.47 -11.50 4.07
C SER A 97 1.22 -10.89 4.72
N SER A 98 0.02 -11.14 4.16
CA SER A 98 -1.24 -10.73 4.79
C SER A 98 -1.68 -11.64 5.94
N GLY A 99 -0.96 -12.75 6.17
CA GLY A 99 -1.20 -13.69 7.26
C GLY A 99 -1.01 -13.06 8.64
N ASP A 100 -1.34 -13.81 9.66
CA ASP A 100 -1.22 -13.38 11.05
C ASP A 100 0.10 -13.95 11.62
N PHE A 101 1.12 -13.11 11.67
CA PHE A 101 2.45 -13.48 12.17
C PHE A 101 2.63 -13.04 13.62
N PRO A 102 3.40 -13.80 14.43
CA PRO A 102 3.86 -13.35 15.72
C PRO A 102 4.74 -12.09 15.59
N PRO A 103 4.73 -11.18 16.61
CA PRO A 103 5.47 -9.90 16.53
C PRO A 103 6.99 -10.03 16.41
N ASP A 104 7.55 -11.19 16.76
CA ASP A 104 8.96 -11.54 16.68
C ASP A 104 9.38 -12.20 15.37
N ILE A 105 8.42 -12.45 14.47
CA ILE A 105 8.66 -12.99 13.12
C ILE A 105 8.36 -11.91 12.09
N GLY A 106 9.39 -11.46 11.38
CA GLY A 106 9.23 -10.53 10.27
C GLY A 106 8.79 -11.27 8.99
N GLU A 107 7.74 -10.79 8.34
CA GLU A 107 7.27 -11.36 7.07
C GLU A 107 8.39 -11.38 5.99
N PRO A 108 9.27 -10.36 5.88
CA PRO A 108 10.38 -10.42 4.91
C PRO A 108 11.32 -11.59 5.16
N ASP A 109 11.70 -11.86 6.40
CA ASP A 109 12.58 -12.97 6.73
C ASP A 109 11.92 -14.33 6.48
N TYR A 110 10.65 -14.45 6.91
CA TYR A 110 9.89 -15.70 6.70
C TYR A 110 9.66 -16.03 5.23
N LEU A 111 9.42 -15.01 4.40
CA LEU A 111 9.14 -15.16 2.97
C LEU A 111 10.40 -15.05 2.09
N ASN A 112 11.60 -14.96 2.68
CA ASN A 112 12.87 -14.78 1.98
C ASN A 112 12.87 -13.54 1.06
N LEU A 113 12.24 -12.45 1.46
CA LEU A 113 12.23 -11.19 0.73
C LEU A 113 13.51 -10.41 1.02
N LYS A 114 14.13 -9.92 -0.02
CA LYS A 114 15.32 -9.08 0.11
C LYS A 114 14.94 -7.68 0.59
N LEU A 115 15.63 -7.24 1.63
CA LEU A 115 15.55 -5.85 2.11
C LEU A 115 16.71 -5.03 1.54
N ALA A 116 16.43 -3.77 1.28
CA ALA A 116 17.44 -2.76 0.94
C ALA A 116 17.30 -1.57 1.89
N PRO A 117 18.41 -0.89 2.23
CA PRO A 117 18.36 0.26 3.11
C PRO A 117 17.55 1.40 2.46
N SER A 118 16.88 2.15 3.31
CA SER A 118 16.31 3.45 2.97
C SER A 118 17.40 4.53 2.99
N THR A 119 17.10 5.69 2.41
CA THR A 119 18.03 6.82 2.31
C THR A 119 17.81 7.85 3.41
N LYS A 120 16.56 8.09 3.80
CA LYS A 120 16.16 9.18 4.71
C LYS A 120 15.61 8.70 6.05
N ILE A 121 15.27 7.42 6.16
CA ILE A 121 14.69 6.81 7.36
C ILE A 121 15.41 5.51 7.72
N ALA A 122 15.18 5.01 8.93
CA ALA A 122 15.79 3.77 9.39
C ALA A 122 15.06 2.50 8.89
N VAL A 123 13.78 2.62 8.55
CA VAL A 123 12.96 1.48 8.10
C VAL A 123 13.40 1.05 6.70
N PRO A 124 13.79 -0.23 6.48
CA PRO A 124 14.21 -0.69 5.17
C PRO A 124 13.02 -0.88 4.21
N ARG A 125 13.32 -0.83 2.91
CA ARG A 125 12.38 -1.12 1.83
C ARG A 125 12.55 -2.54 1.31
N LEU A 126 11.55 -3.04 0.58
CA LEU A 126 11.68 -4.27 -0.20
C LEU A 126 12.55 -4.00 -1.44
N ALA A 127 13.66 -4.74 -1.58
CA ALA A 127 14.66 -4.48 -2.61
C ALA A 127 14.12 -4.62 -4.04
N ASP A 128 13.25 -5.61 -4.24
CA ASP A 128 12.73 -5.98 -5.56
C ASP A 128 11.41 -5.24 -5.92
N ALA A 129 10.92 -4.36 -5.02
CA ALA A 129 9.72 -3.57 -5.31
C ALA A 129 9.93 -2.63 -6.51
N PRO A 130 8.96 -2.54 -7.44
CA PRO A 130 9.07 -1.65 -8.60
C PRO A 130 9.17 -0.17 -8.24
N PHE A 131 8.53 0.21 -7.14
CA PHE A 131 8.57 1.55 -6.58
C PHE A 131 8.46 1.46 -5.06
N SER A 132 9.25 2.25 -4.35
CA SER A 132 9.15 2.41 -2.89
C SER A 132 9.18 3.89 -2.53
N MET A 133 8.34 4.26 -1.57
CA MET A 133 8.23 5.62 -1.04
C MET A 133 8.55 5.59 0.45
N GLU A 134 9.65 6.22 0.84
CA GLU A 134 9.98 6.44 2.24
C GLU A 134 9.05 7.53 2.80
N CYS A 135 8.41 7.23 3.91
CA CYS A 135 7.39 8.10 4.49
C CYS A 135 7.70 8.47 5.93
N ARG A 136 7.38 9.71 6.28
CA ARG A 136 7.15 10.12 7.68
C ARG A 136 5.66 10.30 7.93
N THR A 137 5.23 9.95 9.12
CA THR A 137 3.83 10.10 9.52
C THR A 137 3.43 11.58 9.47
N TRP A 138 2.46 11.89 8.60
CA TRP A 138 1.84 13.20 8.54
C TRP A 138 0.74 13.34 9.57
N LYS A 139 -0.16 12.36 9.61
CA LYS A 139 -1.31 12.35 10.51
C LYS A 139 -1.88 10.94 10.67
N GLU A 140 -2.39 10.66 11.86
CA GLU A 140 -3.23 9.50 12.13
C GLU A 140 -4.65 9.97 12.49
N ILE A 141 -5.67 9.29 11.95
CA ILE A 141 -7.08 9.59 12.22
C ILE A 141 -7.77 8.31 12.68
N ASP A 142 -8.27 8.31 13.89
CA ASP A 142 -9.18 7.27 14.36
C ASP A 142 -10.57 7.54 13.79
N VAL A 143 -11.13 6.58 13.03
CA VAL A 143 -12.44 6.74 12.40
C VAL A 143 -13.55 6.32 13.35
N ASN A 144 -13.39 5.21 14.08
CA ASN A 144 -14.46 4.62 14.90
C ASN A 144 -13.96 3.64 15.97
N GLY A 145 -12.71 3.73 16.38
CA GLY A 145 -12.07 2.78 17.29
C GLY A 145 -11.59 1.48 16.64
N ASP A 146 -12.19 1.05 15.53
CA ASP A 146 -11.83 -0.19 14.82
C ASP A 146 -10.95 0.04 13.60
N ARG A 147 -10.86 1.28 13.10
CA ARG A 147 -10.15 1.65 11.89
C ARG A 147 -9.36 2.94 12.06
N LEU A 148 -8.10 2.83 11.71
CA LEU A 148 -7.16 3.94 11.70
C LEU A 148 -6.79 4.30 10.27
N LEU A 149 -6.79 5.59 9.92
CA LEU A 149 -6.22 6.11 8.69
C LEU A 149 -4.83 6.64 9.02
N VAL A 150 -3.81 6.09 8.38
CA VAL A 150 -2.43 6.54 8.51
C VAL A 150 -2.07 7.33 7.27
N MET A 151 -1.78 8.60 7.44
CA MET A 151 -1.27 9.48 6.39
C MET A 151 0.23 9.61 6.51
N GLY A 152 0.94 9.49 5.40
CA GLY A 152 2.37 9.67 5.31
C GLY A 152 2.77 10.70 4.27
N GLU A 153 3.76 11.50 4.60
CA GLU A 153 4.48 12.35 3.64
C GLU A 153 5.61 11.55 3.03
N GLY A 154 5.60 11.42 1.70
CA GLY A 154 6.69 10.82 0.94
C GLY A 154 7.90 11.76 0.90
N ILE A 155 9.01 11.32 1.47
CA ILE A 155 10.23 12.12 1.59
C ILE A 155 11.40 11.63 0.73
N HIS A 156 11.27 10.43 0.16
CA HIS A 156 12.21 9.89 -0.82
C HIS A 156 11.57 8.77 -1.63
N PHE A 157 11.89 8.71 -2.93
CA PHE A 157 11.36 7.72 -3.86
C PHE A 157 12.49 6.84 -4.39
N HIS A 158 12.25 5.54 -4.43
CA HIS A 158 13.08 4.56 -5.10
C HIS A 158 12.28 3.97 -6.26
N ILE A 159 12.84 4.01 -7.43
CA ILE A 159 12.24 3.45 -8.65
C ILE A 159 13.22 2.43 -9.20
N ARG A 160 12.74 1.28 -9.60
CA ARG A 160 13.57 0.27 -10.26
C ARG A 160 14.02 0.78 -11.62
N ASP A 161 15.33 0.75 -11.88
CA ASP A 161 15.95 1.43 -13.05
C ASP A 161 15.39 0.99 -14.40
N ASP A 162 15.03 -0.30 -14.53
CA ASP A 162 14.45 -0.85 -15.75
C ASP A 162 13.04 -0.33 -16.07
N LEU A 163 12.38 0.31 -15.12
CA LEU A 163 11.01 0.81 -15.24
C LEU A 163 10.90 2.29 -15.57
N TRP A 164 12.00 3.05 -15.51
CA TRP A 164 11.90 4.51 -15.55
C TRP A 164 12.76 5.12 -16.65
N ASP A 165 12.12 5.90 -17.51
CA ASP A 165 12.79 6.79 -18.47
C ASP A 165 13.02 8.16 -17.81
N HIS A 166 14.25 8.41 -17.37
CA HIS A 166 14.64 9.66 -16.71
C HIS A 166 14.49 10.90 -17.60
N ALA A 167 14.72 10.77 -18.90
CA ALA A 167 14.65 11.90 -19.83
C ALA A 167 13.19 12.31 -20.08
N ALA A 168 12.31 11.35 -20.20
CA ALA A 168 10.90 11.59 -20.46
C ALA A 168 10.05 11.69 -19.18
N MET A 169 10.62 11.41 -18.01
CA MET A 169 9.92 11.31 -16.71
C MET A 169 8.70 10.38 -16.81
N ARG A 170 8.90 9.18 -17.39
CA ARG A 170 7.82 8.23 -17.68
C ARG A 170 8.20 6.81 -17.27
N VAL A 171 7.17 6.07 -16.85
CA VAL A 171 7.31 4.63 -16.62
C VAL A 171 7.25 3.88 -17.96
N HIS A 172 8.12 2.87 -18.11
CA HIS A 172 8.05 1.87 -19.18
C HIS A 172 6.88 0.92 -18.93
N MET A 173 5.71 1.31 -19.42
CA MET A 173 4.44 0.62 -19.15
C MET A 173 4.44 -0.85 -19.62
N GLU A 174 5.24 -1.18 -20.62
CA GLU A 174 5.41 -2.55 -21.13
C GLU A 174 6.21 -3.46 -20.18
N ARG A 175 6.93 -2.89 -19.22
CA ARG A 175 7.74 -3.60 -18.20
C ARG A 175 7.13 -3.57 -16.82
N TYR A 176 6.18 -2.67 -16.58
CA TYR A 176 5.53 -2.52 -15.29
C TYR A 176 4.16 -3.19 -15.30
N HIS A 177 4.05 -4.29 -14.55
CA HIS A 177 2.86 -5.13 -14.44
C HIS A 177 2.26 -5.05 -13.02
N PRO A 178 1.75 -3.88 -12.58
CA PRO A 178 1.16 -3.76 -11.26
C PRO A 178 -0.08 -4.63 -11.14
N ILE A 179 -0.37 -5.06 -9.92
CA ILE A 179 -1.59 -5.81 -9.58
C ILE A 179 -2.53 -4.95 -8.76
N GLY A 180 -3.83 -5.20 -8.92
CA GLY A 180 -4.88 -4.55 -8.14
C GLY A 180 -5.65 -5.54 -7.28
N ARG A 181 -6.02 -5.12 -6.06
CA ARG A 181 -6.90 -5.92 -5.19
C ARG A 181 -8.33 -5.85 -5.69
N MET A 182 -8.94 -7.01 -5.83
CA MET A 182 -10.34 -7.18 -6.17
C MET A 182 -11.17 -7.58 -4.93
N PHE A 183 -12.36 -8.09 -5.15
CA PHE A 183 -13.21 -8.60 -4.07
C PHE A 183 -12.70 -9.94 -3.53
N ALA A 184 -12.81 -10.15 -2.23
CA ALA A 184 -12.33 -11.34 -1.50
C ALA A 184 -10.81 -11.58 -1.75
N ASP A 185 -10.39 -12.79 -2.10
CA ASP A 185 -8.98 -13.17 -2.29
C ASP A 185 -8.52 -13.02 -3.75
N ARG A 186 -9.21 -12.20 -4.54
CA ARG A 186 -8.91 -12.00 -5.95
C ARG A 186 -8.04 -10.78 -6.18
N TYR A 187 -7.21 -10.89 -7.17
CA TYR A 187 -6.38 -9.81 -7.72
C TYR A 187 -6.61 -9.73 -9.23
N CYS A 188 -6.35 -8.58 -9.81
CA CYS A 188 -6.34 -8.41 -11.27
C CYS A 188 -4.95 -8.01 -11.74
N ARG A 189 -4.61 -8.44 -12.94
CA ARG A 189 -3.52 -7.87 -13.75
C ARG A 189 -4.01 -6.58 -14.38
N THR A 190 -3.09 -5.69 -14.72
CA THR A 190 -3.39 -4.40 -15.34
C THR A 190 -2.79 -4.30 -16.74
N ASP A 191 -2.61 -5.44 -17.43
CA ASP A 191 -1.99 -5.51 -18.74
C ASP A 191 -2.96 -5.10 -19.87
N ASP A 192 -4.26 -5.34 -19.69
CA ASP A 192 -5.30 -4.88 -20.61
C ASP A 192 -5.58 -3.39 -20.37
N ARG A 193 -4.86 -2.55 -21.12
CA ARG A 193 -4.87 -1.09 -20.94
C ARG A 193 -5.53 -0.42 -22.12
N VAL A 194 -6.49 0.45 -21.84
CA VAL A 194 -7.18 1.25 -22.87
C VAL A 194 -6.59 2.65 -22.88
N VAL A 195 -6.24 3.13 -24.08
CA VAL A 195 -5.79 4.50 -24.30
C VAL A 195 -6.93 5.30 -24.90
N PHE A 196 -7.33 6.37 -24.25
CA PHE A 196 -8.31 7.32 -24.78
C PHE A 196 -7.59 8.58 -25.29
N PRO A 197 -8.06 9.18 -26.41
CA PRO A 197 -7.56 10.49 -26.81
C PRO A 197 -7.92 11.54 -25.76
N PRO A 198 -7.22 12.68 -25.72
CA PRO A 198 -7.61 13.81 -24.88
C PRO A 198 -9.08 14.17 -25.08
N ALA A 199 -9.79 14.50 -24.02
CA ALA A 199 -11.18 14.96 -24.12
C ALA A 199 -11.23 16.27 -24.93
N GLU A 200 -12.23 16.41 -25.81
CA GLU A 200 -12.45 17.65 -26.54
C GLU A 200 -12.66 18.82 -25.56
N GLY A 201 -11.94 19.93 -25.79
CA GLY A 201 -11.95 21.09 -24.87
C GLY A 201 -11.03 20.98 -23.66
N ALA A 202 -10.22 19.92 -23.55
CA ALA A 202 -9.19 19.85 -22.49
C ALA A 202 -8.12 20.93 -22.72
N VAL A 203 -7.97 21.81 -21.72
CA VAL A 203 -6.83 22.73 -21.68
C VAL A 203 -5.60 21.91 -21.31
N THR A 204 -4.61 21.85 -22.18
CA THR A 204 -3.30 21.27 -21.84
C THR A 204 -2.69 22.07 -20.72
N ARG A 205 -2.50 21.43 -19.59
CA ARG A 205 -1.76 21.98 -18.43
C ARG A 205 -0.27 21.81 -18.61
#